data_899686def0459f740c8d94975b50c468
#
_entry.id   899686def0459f740c8d94975b50c468
#
_cell.length_a   1.000
_cell.length_b   1.000
_cell.length_c   1.000
_cell.angle_alpha   90.00
_cell.angle_beta   90.00
_cell.angle_gamma   90.00
#
_symmetry.space_group_name_H-M   'P 1'
#
loop_
_entity.id
_entity.type
_entity.pdbx_description
1 polymer ?
#
loop_
_entity_poly.entity_id
_entity_poly.type
_entity_poly.pdbx_seq_one_letter_code
_entity_poly.pdbx_strand_id
1 'polypeptide(L)'
;MALGNWNFNMYVYLNGEFIKRKDARISAFDRGFLFGEGLFETVRVYNQKPFKLSLHYERLKDSAKQLKILFDLELSSLRAVIFRLLKLNELTDAYVRITVSSGDRDAVTGQTVLVEVSDNFPYNYKKYQSDGLTVTIYPYKRSPYTRVY
;
A
#
# COMPACT_ATOMS: atom_id res chain seq x y z
N MET A 1 -17.09 -6.38 15.69
CA MET A 1 -15.87 -6.31 14.88
C MET A 1 -14.88 -5.41 15.62
N ALA A 2 -13.85 -5.95 16.23
CA ALA A 2 -12.81 -5.12 16.83
C ALA A 2 -12.05 -4.48 15.67
N LEU A 3 -12.19 -3.17 15.52
CA LEU A 3 -11.28 -2.37 14.71
C LEU A 3 -9.89 -2.62 15.30
N GLY A 4 -9.00 -3.25 14.53
CA GLY A 4 -7.65 -3.55 14.98
C GLY A 4 -7.02 -2.31 15.60
N ASN A 5 -6.19 -2.50 16.61
CA ASN A 5 -5.49 -1.42 17.29
C ASN A 5 -4.63 -0.65 16.28
N TRP A 6 -5.23 0.41 15.70
CA TRP A 6 -4.51 1.34 14.85
C TRP A 6 -3.56 2.13 15.72
N ASN A 7 -2.29 1.76 15.71
CA ASN A 7 -1.29 2.52 16.45
C ASN A 7 -1.03 3.86 15.75
N PHE A 8 -1.69 4.92 16.24
CA PHE A 8 -1.57 6.29 15.70
C PHE A 8 -0.15 6.86 15.78
N ASN A 9 0.72 6.25 16.59
CA ASN A 9 2.10 6.69 16.75
C ASN A 9 3.07 6.09 15.71
N MET A 10 2.59 5.18 14.85
CA MET A 10 3.41 4.63 13.77
C MET A 10 3.81 5.70 12.77
N TYR A 11 4.99 5.53 12.20
CA TYR A 11 5.46 6.34 11.08
C TYR A 11 4.92 5.79 9.76
N VAL A 12 4.62 6.71 8.86
CA VAL A 12 4.31 6.45 7.46
C VAL A 12 5.22 7.30 6.58
N TYR A 13 5.39 6.92 5.33
CA TYR A 13 6.00 7.76 4.31
C TYR A 13 4.89 8.36 3.44
N LEU A 14 4.91 9.69 3.32
CA LEU A 14 3.96 10.41 2.49
C LEU A 14 4.72 11.46 1.68
N ASN A 15 4.70 11.35 0.35
CA ASN A 15 5.25 12.33 -0.60
C ASN A 15 6.67 12.82 -0.28
N GLY A 16 7.60 11.92 0.10
CA GLY A 16 8.99 12.26 0.41
C GLY A 16 9.30 12.34 1.91
N GLU A 17 8.30 12.40 2.78
CA GLU A 17 8.49 12.62 4.20
C GLU A 17 8.10 11.41 5.06
N PHE A 18 8.83 11.21 6.17
CA PHE A 18 8.49 10.25 7.21
C PHE A 18 7.80 10.97 8.36
N ILE A 19 6.50 10.79 8.46
CA ILE A 19 5.65 11.50 9.43
C ILE A 19 4.87 10.53 10.29
N LYS A 20 4.37 11.00 11.43
CA LYS A 20 3.45 10.19 12.24
C LYS A 20 2.14 9.99 11.49
N ARG A 21 1.57 8.80 11.56
CA ARG A 21 0.29 8.47 10.93
C ARG A 21 -0.82 9.46 11.28
N LYS A 22 -0.89 9.89 12.55
CA LYS A 22 -1.87 10.88 13.02
C LYS A 22 -1.76 12.24 12.33
N ASP A 23 -0.56 12.56 11.80
CA ASP A 23 -0.24 13.85 11.17
C ASP A 23 -0.29 13.78 9.64
N ALA A 24 -0.43 12.56 9.07
CA ALA A 24 -0.56 12.37 7.62
C ALA A 24 -1.85 13.01 7.09
N ARG A 25 -1.71 13.85 6.09
CA ARG A 25 -2.81 14.56 5.43
C ARG A 25 -2.64 14.49 3.93
N ILE A 26 -3.74 14.29 3.23
CA ILE A 26 -3.83 14.44 1.79
C ILE A 26 -4.78 15.59 1.47
N SER A 27 -4.65 16.17 0.28
CA SER A 27 -5.59 17.19 -0.19
C SER A 27 -7.00 16.61 -0.33
N ALA A 28 -8.01 17.37 0.06
CA ALA A 28 -9.40 17.03 -0.22
C ALA A 28 -9.71 17.02 -1.74
N PHE A 29 -8.81 17.59 -2.55
CA PHE A 29 -8.88 17.61 -4.01
C PHE A 29 -8.00 16.54 -4.67
N ASP A 30 -7.41 15.64 -3.88
CA ASP A 30 -6.72 14.46 -4.41
C ASP A 30 -7.68 13.63 -5.28
N ARG A 31 -7.28 13.38 -6.52
CA ARG A 31 -8.12 12.68 -7.50
C ARG A 31 -8.39 11.23 -7.13
N GLY A 32 -7.50 10.61 -6.35
CA GLY A 32 -7.76 9.31 -5.75
C GLY A 32 -8.94 9.36 -4.78
N PHE A 33 -9.05 10.44 -4.00
CA PHE A 33 -10.19 10.66 -3.09
C PHE A 33 -11.47 11.01 -3.84
N LEU A 34 -11.40 11.94 -4.82
CA LEU A 34 -12.59 12.43 -5.51
C LEU A 34 -13.16 11.45 -6.56
N PHE A 35 -12.28 10.74 -7.27
CA PHE A 35 -12.65 9.99 -8.48
C PHE A 35 -12.17 8.53 -8.46
N GLY A 36 -11.48 8.09 -7.41
CA GLY A 36 -10.90 6.76 -7.36
C GLY A 36 -9.69 6.58 -8.29
N GLU A 37 -9.06 7.66 -8.75
CA GLU A 37 -7.87 7.61 -9.59
C GLU A 37 -6.64 7.24 -8.75
N GLY A 38 -6.57 5.99 -8.35
CA GLY A 38 -5.49 5.48 -7.52
C GLY A 38 -5.38 3.97 -7.61
N LEU A 39 -4.26 3.46 -7.14
CA LEU A 39 -3.95 2.05 -7.10
C LEU A 39 -3.09 1.72 -5.87
N PHE A 40 -3.03 0.46 -5.52
CA PHE A 40 -2.21 0.04 -4.40
C PHE A 40 -1.62 -1.35 -4.61
N GLU A 41 -0.53 -1.59 -3.91
CA GLU A 41 0.07 -2.91 -3.73
C GLU A 41 0.19 -3.25 -2.25
N THR A 42 0.08 -4.54 -1.96
CA THR A 42 0.33 -5.04 -0.60
C THR A 42 1.43 -6.09 -0.65
N VAL A 43 2.50 -5.86 0.09
CA VAL A 43 3.69 -6.70 0.13
C VAL A 43 3.87 -7.28 1.52
N ARG A 44 4.02 -8.59 1.62
CA ARG A 44 4.35 -9.25 2.88
C ARG A 44 5.84 -9.07 3.20
N VAL A 45 6.15 -8.80 4.46
CA VAL A 45 7.52 -8.76 5.00
C VAL A 45 7.69 -9.91 5.98
N TYR A 46 8.74 -10.69 5.79
CA TYR A 46 9.16 -11.77 6.67
C TYR A 46 10.60 -11.49 7.13
N ASN A 47 10.83 -11.45 8.42
CA ASN A 47 12.14 -11.18 9.00
C ASN A 47 12.85 -10.00 8.31
N GLN A 48 12.17 -8.85 8.25
CA GLN A 48 12.60 -7.61 7.61
C GLN A 48 12.83 -7.70 6.08
N LYS A 49 12.47 -8.81 5.43
CA LYS A 49 12.65 -9.02 3.98
C LYS A 49 11.31 -8.92 3.26
N PRO A 50 11.06 -7.86 2.46
CA PRO A 50 9.87 -7.75 1.63
C PRO A 50 9.83 -8.88 0.58
N PHE A 51 8.78 -9.68 0.59
CA PHE A 51 8.63 -10.82 -0.31
C PHE A 51 8.33 -10.36 -1.73
N LYS A 52 9.19 -10.74 -2.67
CA LYS A 52 9.04 -10.44 -4.11
C LYS A 52 8.74 -8.96 -4.43
N LEU A 53 9.35 -8.03 -3.69
CA LEU A 53 9.12 -6.59 -3.84
C LEU A 53 9.25 -6.11 -5.30
N SER A 54 10.22 -6.63 -6.06
CA SER A 54 10.41 -6.25 -7.47
C SER A 54 9.18 -6.56 -8.33
N LEU A 55 8.57 -7.73 -8.17
CA LEU A 55 7.39 -8.11 -8.94
C LEU A 55 6.17 -7.25 -8.58
N HIS A 56 5.99 -6.92 -7.29
CA HIS A 56 4.97 -5.98 -6.85
C HIS A 56 5.20 -4.58 -7.42
N TYR A 57 6.45 -4.13 -7.42
CA TYR A 57 6.83 -2.83 -7.97
C TYR A 57 6.58 -2.74 -9.48
N GLU A 58 6.98 -3.76 -10.25
CA GLU A 58 6.74 -3.81 -11.69
C GLU A 58 5.24 -3.77 -12.00
N ARG A 59 4.43 -4.57 -11.29
CA ARG A 59 2.97 -4.55 -11.44
C ARG A 59 2.38 -3.18 -11.12
N LEU A 60 2.83 -2.53 -10.02
CA LEU A 60 2.41 -1.19 -9.64
C LEU A 60 2.74 -0.17 -10.73
N LYS A 61 3.97 -0.20 -11.24
CA LYS A 61 4.46 0.71 -12.27
C LYS A 61 3.72 0.54 -13.60
N ASP A 62 3.49 -0.70 -14.02
CA ASP A 62 2.74 -1.01 -15.24
C ASP A 62 1.27 -0.57 -15.11
N SER A 63 0.65 -0.80 -13.97
CA SER A 63 -0.73 -0.37 -13.70
C SER A 63 -0.84 1.15 -13.68
N ALA A 64 0.11 1.85 -13.03
CA ALA A 64 0.18 3.30 -13.02
C ALA A 64 0.28 3.87 -14.45
N LYS A 65 1.16 3.28 -15.28
CA LYS A 65 1.30 3.66 -16.69
C LYS A 65 0.00 3.51 -17.47
N GLN A 66 -0.71 2.36 -17.30
CA GLN A 66 -1.97 2.10 -18.00
C GLN A 66 -3.06 3.10 -17.58
N LEU A 67 -3.10 3.48 -16.30
CA LEU A 67 -4.05 4.44 -15.75
C LEU A 67 -3.61 5.90 -15.95
N LYS A 68 -2.44 6.13 -16.54
CA LYS A 68 -1.83 7.46 -16.72
C LYS A 68 -1.61 8.20 -15.39
N ILE A 69 -1.36 7.43 -14.33
CA ILE A 69 -0.98 7.96 -13.02
C ILE A 69 0.54 8.08 -13.00
N LEU A 70 1.05 9.26 -12.65
CA LEU A 70 2.48 9.46 -12.47
C LEU A 70 2.95 8.62 -11.27
N PHE A 71 4.01 7.82 -11.45
CA PHE A 71 4.68 7.10 -10.39
C PHE A 71 6.17 7.04 -10.69
N ASP A 72 6.91 7.93 -10.07
CA ASP A 72 8.35 8.16 -10.32
C ASP A 72 9.27 7.65 -9.20
N LEU A 73 8.71 7.09 -8.11
CA LEU A 73 9.50 6.52 -7.02
C LEU A 73 10.21 5.24 -7.50
N GLU A 74 11.53 5.29 -7.63
CA GLU A 74 12.34 4.16 -8.10
C GLU A 74 12.35 2.98 -7.09
N LEU A 75 12.53 1.74 -7.58
CA LEU A 75 12.52 0.52 -6.75
C LEU A 75 13.55 0.58 -5.60
N SER A 76 14.73 1.12 -5.86
CA SER A 76 15.78 1.29 -4.83
C SER A 76 15.33 2.23 -3.71
N SER A 77 14.68 3.33 -4.06
CA SER A 77 14.14 4.31 -3.14
C SER A 77 12.95 3.73 -2.36
N LEU A 78 12.03 3.04 -3.04
CA LEU A 78 10.92 2.34 -2.37
C LEU A 78 11.43 1.30 -1.37
N ARG A 79 12.45 0.55 -1.73
CA ARG A 79 13.10 -0.41 -0.82
C ARG A 79 13.67 0.28 0.42
N ALA A 80 14.38 1.40 0.24
CA ALA A 80 14.94 2.19 1.35
C ALA A 80 13.83 2.75 2.26
N VAL A 81 12.75 3.25 1.67
CA VAL A 81 11.56 3.71 2.39
C VAL A 81 10.97 2.60 3.27
N ILE A 82 10.76 1.41 2.69
CA ILE A 82 10.21 0.26 3.43
C ILE A 82 11.12 -0.11 4.61
N PHE A 83 12.43 -0.26 4.39
CA PHE A 83 13.36 -0.61 5.47
C PHE A 83 13.39 0.45 6.57
N ARG A 84 13.36 1.73 6.19
CA ARG A 84 13.30 2.82 7.17
C ARG A 84 12.01 2.80 7.98
N LEU A 85 10.86 2.53 7.34
CA LEU A 85 9.58 2.40 8.04
C LEU A 85 9.57 1.21 9.00
N LEU A 86 10.09 0.05 8.59
CA LEU A 86 10.22 -1.11 9.47
C LEU A 86 11.06 -0.79 10.71
N LYS A 87 12.19 -0.09 10.53
CA LYS A 87 13.06 0.33 11.64
C LYS A 87 12.38 1.35 12.55
N LEU A 88 11.74 2.40 11.99
CA LEU A 88 11.07 3.44 12.77
C LEU A 88 9.87 2.91 13.58
N ASN A 89 9.24 1.83 13.10
CA ASN A 89 8.09 1.20 13.74
C ASN A 89 8.46 -0.08 14.50
N GLU A 90 9.76 -0.43 14.57
CA GLU A 90 10.28 -1.60 15.31
C GLU A 90 9.63 -2.92 14.85
N LEU A 91 9.37 -3.07 13.55
CA LEU A 91 8.72 -4.23 12.97
C LEU A 91 9.72 -5.17 12.29
N THR A 92 9.60 -6.46 12.60
CA THR A 92 10.35 -7.55 11.94
C THR A 92 9.51 -8.24 10.88
N ASP A 93 8.27 -8.56 11.21
CA ASP A 93 7.26 -9.10 10.32
C ASP A 93 6.14 -8.08 10.15
N ALA A 94 5.78 -7.81 8.91
CA ALA A 94 4.79 -6.79 8.58
C ALA A 94 4.09 -7.09 7.27
N TYR A 95 3.03 -6.37 6.96
CA TYR A 95 2.68 -6.09 5.60
C TYR A 95 2.94 -4.61 5.29
N VAL A 96 3.29 -4.35 4.06
CA VAL A 96 3.51 -3.01 3.52
C VAL A 96 2.38 -2.73 2.55
N ARG A 97 1.70 -1.60 2.70
CA ARG A 97 0.78 -1.10 1.69
C ARG A 97 1.40 0.13 1.03
N ILE A 98 1.45 0.08 -0.30
CA ILE A 98 1.93 1.18 -1.14
C ILE A 98 0.70 1.68 -1.88
N THR A 99 0.28 2.90 -1.62
CA THR A 99 -0.87 3.54 -2.27
C THR A 99 -0.37 4.70 -3.11
N VAL A 100 -0.82 4.77 -4.35
CA VAL A 100 -0.48 5.85 -5.30
C VAL A 100 -1.77 6.40 -5.87
N SER A 101 -1.90 7.72 -5.92
CA SER A 101 -3.01 8.39 -6.61
C SER A 101 -2.51 9.48 -7.55
N SER A 102 -3.41 9.95 -8.43
CA SER A 102 -3.12 11.08 -9.33
C SER A 102 -2.88 12.40 -8.59
N GLY A 103 -3.03 12.40 -7.26
CA GLY A 103 -2.81 13.58 -6.44
C GLY A 103 -3.77 14.73 -6.73
N ASP A 104 -3.40 15.89 -6.21
CA ASP A 104 -4.08 17.14 -6.47
C ASP A 104 -3.39 17.84 -7.66
N ARG A 105 -4.16 18.24 -8.69
CA ARG A 105 -3.60 18.88 -9.90
C ARG A 105 -2.90 20.20 -9.62
N ASP A 106 -3.37 20.90 -8.59
CA ASP A 106 -2.81 22.19 -8.20
C ASP A 106 -1.65 22.05 -7.20
N ALA A 107 -1.34 20.83 -6.76
CA ALA A 107 -0.21 20.56 -5.89
C ALA A 107 1.10 20.41 -6.68
N VAL A 108 2.18 20.88 -6.08
CA VAL A 108 3.53 20.86 -6.68
C VAL A 108 3.98 19.43 -7.05
N THR A 109 3.54 18.42 -6.32
CA THR A 109 3.94 17.03 -6.53
C THR A 109 3.17 16.29 -7.60
N GLY A 110 1.96 16.74 -7.95
CA GLY A 110 1.12 16.15 -8.99
C GLY A 110 0.79 14.64 -8.80
N GLN A 111 1.15 14.05 -7.67
CA GLN A 111 0.86 12.66 -7.28
C GLN A 111 0.83 12.56 -5.76
N THR A 112 0.16 11.54 -5.25
CA THR A 112 0.27 11.16 -3.83
C THR A 112 0.84 9.76 -3.74
N VAL A 113 1.93 9.60 -2.99
CA VAL A 113 2.53 8.30 -2.67
C VAL A 113 2.53 8.12 -1.16
N LEU A 114 1.73 7.18 -0.68
CA LEU A 114 1.68 6.78 0.72
C LEU A 114 2.23 5.36 0.86
N VAL A 115 3.23 5.19 1.73
CA VAL A 115 3.70 3.86 2.13
C VAL A 115 3.49 3.69 3.62
N GLU A 116 2.78 2.65 3.99
CA GLU A 116 2.52 2.29 5.39
C GLU A 116 2.95 0.85 5.67
N VAL A 117 3.35 0.60 6.90
CA VAL A 117 3.69 -0.73 7.41
C VAL A 117 2.81 -1.06 8.61
N SER A 118 2.47 -2.32 8.79
CA SER A 118 1.67 -2.75 9.94
C SER A 118 1.93 -4.23 10.26
N ASP A 119 1.92 -4.57 11.52
CA ASP A 119 1.90 -5.95 12.04
C ASP A 119 0.47 -6.47 12.21
N ASN A 120 -0.52 -5.60 12.08
CA ASN A 120 -1.93 -5.95 12.20
C ASN A 120 -2.41 -6.62 10.90
N PHE A 121 -2.30 -7.94 10.86
CA PHE A 121 -2.79 -8.72 9.71
C PHE A 121 -4.32 -8.73 9.70
N PRO A 122 -4.93 -8.41 8.55
CA PRO A 122 -6.39 -8.34 8.42
C PRO A 122 -7.08 -9.69 8.63
N TYR A 123 -6.31 -10.76 8.73
CA TYR A 123 -6.82 -12.13 8.86
C TYR A 123 -6.16 -12.86 10.03
N ASN A 124 -6.95 -13.65 10.75
CA ASN A 124 -6.44 -14.55 11.78
C ASN A 124 -5.78 -15.77 11.14
N TYR A 125 -4.54 -15.60 10.67
CA TYR A 125 -3.78 -16.66 9.97
C TYR A 125 -3.70 -17.96 10.77
N LYS A 126 -3.53 -17.87 12.09
CA LYS A 126 -3.43 -19.08 12.94
C LYS A 126 -4.71 -19.89 12.89
N LYS A 127 -5.86 -19.22 12.96
CA LYS A 127 -7.16 -19.88 12.86
C LYS A 127 -7.37 -20.52 11.48
N TYR A 128 -6.97 -19.83 10.42
CA TYR A 128 -7.14 -20.36 9.05
C TYR A 128 -6.18 -21.50 8.73
N GLN A 129 -5.02 -21.56 9.38
CA GLN A 129 -4.11 -22.69 9.25
C GLN A 129 -4.65 -23.97 9.91
N SER A 130 -5.39 -23.87 11.02
CA SER A 130 -6.01 -25.00 11.68
C SER A 130 -7.34 -25.42 11.08
N ASP A 131 -8.21 -24.46 10.82
CA ASP A 131 -9.63 -24.73 10.52
C ASP A 131 -9.90 -24.69 8.99
N GLY A 132 -8.95 -24.15 8.21
CA GLY A 132 -9.14 -23.90 6.78
C GLY A 132 -10.08 -22.70 6.52
N LEU A 133 -10.44 -22.52 5.27
CA LEU A 133 -11.36 -21.49 4.81
C LEU A 133 -12.44 -22.12 3.96
N THR A 134 -13.69 -21.77 4.23
CA THR A 134 -14.79 -22.06 3.30
C THR A 134 -14.71 -21.07 2.14
N VAL A 135 -14.60 -21.58 0.92
CA VAL A 135 -14.56 -20.78 -0.30
C VAL A 135 -15.73 -21.11 -1.21
N THR A 136 -16.16 -20.12 -1.97
CA THR A 136 -17.16 -20.33 -3.02
C THR A 136 -16.59 -19.85 -4.35
N ILE A 137 -16.99 -20.51 -5.43
CA ILE A 137 -16.59 -20.09 -6.78
C ILE A 137 -17.61 -19.05 -7.24
N TYR A 138 -17.10 -17.83 -7.49
CA TYR A 138 -17.93 -16.78 -8.07
C TYR A 138 -18.25 -17.13 -9.54
N PRO A 139 -19.54 -17.18 -9.94
CA PRO A 139 -19.93 -17.72 -11.25
C PRO A 139 -19.59 -16.82 -12.44
N TYR A 140 -19.19 -15.58 -12.18
CA TYR A 140 -18.89 -14.61 -13.24
C TYR A 140 -17.39 -14.44 -13.44
N LYS A 141 -16.97 -14.31 -14.69
CA LYS A 141 -15.59 -13.96 -15.00
C LYS A 141 -15.31 -12.52 -14.65
N ARG A 142 -14.14 -12.27 -14.09
CA ARG A 142 -13.67 -10.89 -13.86
C ARG A 142 -13.53 -10.19 -15.20
N SER A 143 -14.01 -8.97 -15.32
CA SER A 143 -13.86 -8.17 -16.53
C SER A 143 -12.37 -8.04 -16.87
N PRO A 144 -11.97 -8.20 -18.17
CA PRO A 144 -10.59 -7.97 -18.58
C PRO A 144 -10.10 -6.56 -18.27
N TYR A 145 -11.00 -5.57 -18.18
CA TYR A 145 -10.68 -4.20 -17.82
C TYR A 145 -10.36 -4.01 -16.32
N THR A 146 -10.70 -4.97 -15.46
CA THR A 146 -10.39 -4.92 -14.02
C THR A 146 -9.08 -5.64 -13.66
N ARG A 147 -8.27 -6.05 -14.63
CA ARG A 147 -6.96 -6.68 -14.40
C ARG A 147 -5.90 -5.67 -13.91
N VAL A 148 -6.20 -4.40 -14.01
CA VAL A 148 -5.28 -3.29 -13.66
C VAL A 148 -5.41 -2.89 -12.19
N TYR A 149 -6.38 -3.45 -11.45
CA TYR A 149 -6.66 -3.11 -10.04
C TYR A 149 -6.35 -4.27 -9.10
#